data_7b659f406562d8e82b89f6c1f0c36907
#
_entry.id   7b659f406562d8e82b89f6c1f0c36907
#
_cell.length_a   1.000
_cell.length_b   1.000
_cell.length_c   1.000
_cell.angle_alpha   90.00
_cell.angle_beta   90.00
_cell.angle_gamma   90.00
#
_symmetry.space_group_name_H-M   'P 1'
#
loop_
_entity.id
_entity.type
_entity.pdbx_description
1 polymer ?
#
loop_
_entity_poly.entity_id
_entity_poly.type
_entity_poly.pdbx_seq_one_letter_code
_entity_poly.pdbx_strand_id
1 'polypeptide(L)'
;DASTPTDYKMNYVTAWGLGIHNRRLVSDGRAGINRENVARLELAWSLAFPKVSDMRSQPAIIGDTLYFGDKAGKLYALDRTRGCVRAHAKVFSGIRSAITVATLSDGKQLLVFADSVATVFAVDPQTLDIVWQQPVRLFETSVVTGSISYYDDRLFVPVSSFEVAAAGSPSHICCKSHGGVIALDANNGERLWQWHATD
;
A
#
# COMPACT_ATOMS: atom_id res chain seq x y z
N ASP A 1 3.07 -15.63 -21.82
CA ASP A 1 2.39 -16.68 -21.07
C ASP A 1 2.26 -16.29 -19.60
N ALA A 2 1.12 -15.68 -19.26
CA ALA A 2 0.85 -15.14 -17.90
C ALA A 2 0.30 -16.20 -16.93
N SER A 3 0.44 -17.49 -17.26
CA SER A 3 -0.34 -18.56 -16.65
C SER A 3 0.34 -19.37 -15.54
N THR A 4 1.51 -18.93 -15.02
CA THR A 4 2.08 -19.62 -13.85
C THR A 4 1.29 -19.19 -12.62
N PRO A 5 0.64 -20.12 -11.89
CA PRO A 5 -0.08 -19.76 -10.68
C PRO A 5 0.86 -19.13 -9.63
N THR A 6 0.43 -18.01 -9.04
CA THR A 6 1.15 -17.38 -7.94
C THR A 6 1.04 -18.26 -6.69
N ASP A 7 2.16 -18.60 -6.06
CA ASP A 7 2.16 -19.25 -4.73
C ASP A 7 1.87 -18.22 -3.64
N TYR A 8 0.60 -18.04 -3.32
CA TYR A 8 0.13 -17.08 -2.32
C TYR A 8 0.54 -17.42 -0.88
N LYS A 9 1.11 -18.59 -0.63
CA LYS A 9 1.60 -19.00 0.70
C LYS A 9 2.97 -18.39 1.04
N MET A 10 3.72 -17.94 0.03
CA MET A 10 5.05 -17.37 0.21
C MET A 10 5.02 -15.84 0.08
N ASN A 11 4.99 -15.15 1.21
CA ASN A 11 5.08 -13.69 1.27
C ASN A 11 6.53 -13.25 1.41
N TYR A 12 6.97 -12.33 0.56
CA TYR A 12 8.33 -11.78 0.60
C TYR A 12 8.38 -10.35 1.17
N VAL A 13 7.47 -9.48 0.72
CA VAL A 13 7.35 -8.10 1.20
C VAL A 13 5.86 -7.84 1.46
N THR A 14 5.49 -7.68 2.71
CA THR A 14 4.08 -7.62 3.12
C THR A 14 3.64 -6.26 3.65
N ALA A 15 4.59 -5.37 3.96
CA ALA A 15 4.27 -4.07 4.53
C ALA A 15 5.43 -3.08 4.38
N TRP A 16 5.17 -1.80 4.61
CA TRP A 16 6.20 -0.79 4.79
C TRP A 16 7.19 -1.22 5.89
N GLY A 17 8.48 -1.05 5.63
CA GLY A 17 9.52 -1.40 6.59
C GLY A 17 9.74 -2.90 6.79
N LEU A 18 9.13 -3.76 5.97
CA LEU A 18 9.26 -5.22 5.96
C LEU A 18 8.68 -5.89 7.22
N GLY A 19 7.60 -5.34 7.75
CA GLY A 19 6.84 -5.88 8.86
C GLY A 19 6.76 -4.95 10.08
N ILE A 20 6.08 -5.40 11.14
CA ILE A 20 5.75 -4.61 12.34
C ILE A 20 6.96 -4.05 13.09
N HIS A 21 8.13 -4.68 12.95
CA HIS A 21 9.36 -4.22 13.59
C HIS A 21 10.11 -3.13 12.80
N ASN A 22 9.62 -2.75 11.61
CA ASN A 22 10.18 -1.72 10.74
C ASN A 22 11.72 -1.82 10.56
N ARG A 23 12.24 -3.03 10.46
CA ARG A 23 13.69 -3.27 10.39
C ARG A 23 14.32 -2.83 9.08
N ARG A 24 13.55 -2.77 7.99
CA ARG A 24 14.00 -2.42 6.63
C ARG A 24 15.19 -3.25 6.14
N LEU A 25 15.34 -4.43 6.70
CA LEU A 25 16.43 -5.35 6.42
C LEU A 25 15.88 -6.65 5.87
N VAL A 26 16.41 -7.07 4.74
CA VAL A 26 16.24 -8.42 4.20
C VAL A 26 17.55 -9.15 4.42
N SER A 27 17.52 -10.29 5.11
CA SER A 27 18.72 -11.10 5.35
C SER A 27 19.30 -11.63 4.04
N ASP A 28 20.61 -11.87 3.99
CA ASP A 28 21.34 -12.32 2.80
C ASP A 28 20.74 -13.58 2.18
N GLY A 29 20.38 -14.58 3.01
CA GLY A 29 19.76 -15.82 2.53
C GLY A 29 18.38 -15.60 1.89
N ARG A 30 17.66 -14.53 2.28
CA ARG A 30 16.36 -14.18 1.71
C ARG A 30 16.49 -13.25 0.51
N ALA A 31 17.42 -12.30 0.55
CA ALA A 31 17.68 -11.37 -0.54
C ALA A 31 18.37 -12.02 -1.74
N GLY A 32 19.19 -13.05 -1.49
CA GLY A 32 20.09 -13.63 -2.49
C GLY A 32 21.20 -12.66 -2.93
N ILE A 33 21.32 -11.50 -2.25
CA ILE A 33 22.31 -10.47 -2.54
C ILE A 33 23.22 -10.34 -1.33
N ASN A 34 24.52 -10.39 -1.60
CA ASN A 34 25.57 -10.29 -0.59
C ASN A 34 26.76 -9.49 -1.12
N ARG A 35 27.81 -9.33 -0.31
CA ARG A 35 28.99 -8.54 -0.64
C ARG A 35 29.74 -9.07 -1.87
N GLU A 36 29.71 -10.37 -2.10
CA GLU A 36 30.43 -11.04 -3.19
C GLU A 36 29.72 -10.91 -4.53
N ASN A 37 28.40 -10.74 -4.54
CA ASN A 37 27.61 -10.75 -5.77
C ASN A 37 26.95 -9.40 -6.11
N VAL A 38 26.90 -8.43 -5.20
CA VAL A 38 26.23 -7.14 -5.41
C VAL A 38 26.78 -6.38 -6.62
N ALA A 39 28.10 -6.49 -6.89
CA ALA A 39 28.76 -5.84 -8.04
C ALA A 39 28.38 -6.46 -9.40
N ARG A 40 27.72 -7.62 -9.40
CA ARG A 40 27.30 -8.35 -10.61
C ARG A 40 25.80 -8.21 -10.88
N LEU A 41 25.12 -7.31 -10.16
CA LEU A 41 23.70 -7.06 -10.41
C LEU A 41 23.52 -6.43 -11.79
N GLU A 42 22.57 -6.97 -12.53
CA GLU A 42 22.16 -6.48 -13.84
C GLU A 42 20.68 -6.11 -13.81
N LEU A 43 20.28 -5.18 -14.70
CA LEU A 43 18.88 -4.80 -14.86
C LEU A 43 18.10 -5.96 -15.46
N ALA A 44 17.22 -6.59 -14.69
CA ALA A 44 16.39 -7.69 -15.17
C ALA A 44 15.29 -7.21 -16.13
N TRP A 45 14.60 -6.12 -15.78
CA TRP A 45 13.57 -5.50 -16.60
C TRP A 45 13.28 -4.07 -16.11
N SER A 46 12.62 -3.30 -16.95
CA SER A 46 12.08 -1.98 -16.61
C SER A 46 10.70 -1.80 -17.23
N LEU A 47 9.82 -1.05 -16.56
CA LEU A 47 8.48 -0.78 -17.02
C LEU A 47 8.19 0.72 -16.88
N ALA A 48 7.74 1.34 -17.96
CA ALA A 48 7.30 2.73 -17.97
C ALA A 48 5.78 2.82 -18.09
N PHE A 49 5.18 3.76 -17.37
CA PHE A 49 3.75 3.99 -17.37
C PHE A 49 3.44 5.31 -18.09
N PRO A 50 2.77 5.27 -19.27
CA PRO A 50 2.42 6.48 -19.99
C PRO A 50 1.54 7.41 -19.13
N LYS A 51 1.90 8.71 -19.10
CA LYS A 51 1.18 9.76 -18.35
C LYS A 51 1.20 9.60 -16.82
N VAL A 52 2.04 8.72 -16.27
CA VAL A 52 2.29 8.59 -14.83
C VAL A 52 3.69 9.05 -14.53
N SER A 53 3.83 10.20 -13.88
CA SER A 53 5.12 10.80 -13.55
C SER A 53 5.55 10.53 -12.09
N ASP A 54 4.70 9.87 -11.31
CA ASP A 54 4.89 9.76 -9.86
C ASP A 54 4.42 8.38 -9.36
N MET A 55 5.37 7.60 -8.84
CA MET A 55 5.17 6.25 -8.32
C MET A 55 5.73 6.22 -6.90
N ARG A 56 4.88 6.40 -5.89
CA ARG A 56 5.29 6.51 -4.48
C ARG A 56 4.84 5.35 -3.62
N SER A 57 3.99 4.47 -4.15
CA SER A 57 3.52 3.29 -3.44
C SER A 57 4.66 2.28 -3.29
N GLN A 58 5.00 1.88 -2.06
CA GLN A 58 5.89 0.76 -1.86
C GLN A 58 5.20 -0.53 -2.31
N PRO A 59 5.85 -1.36 -3.15
CA PRO A 59 5.25 -2.61 -3.60
C PRO A 59 5.17 -3.66 -2.49
N ALA A 60 4.15 -4.54 -2.59
CA ALA A 60 4.11 -5.81 -1.92
C ALA A 60 4.56 -6.92 -2.87
N ILE A 61 5.12 -8.00 -2.33
CA ILE A 61 5.50 -9.19 -3.09
C ILE A 61 4.93 -10.42 -2.39
N ILE A 62 4.08 -11.14 -3.13
CA ILE A 62 3.53 -12.44 -2.72
C ILE A 62 3.97 -13.45 -3.77
N GLY A 63 4.79 -14.42 -3.38
CA GLY A 63 5.33 -15.42 -4.30
C GLY A 63 6.06 -14.77 -5.48
N ASP A 64 5.57 -15.00 -6.68
CA ASP A 64 6.13 -14.48 -7.94
C ASP A 64 5.42 -13.22 -8.46
N THR A 65 4.50 -12.66 -7.68
CA THR A 65 3.73 -11.47 -8.07
C THR A 65 4.12 -10.26 -7.24
N LEU A 66 4.37 -9.15 -7.94
CA LEU A 66 4.63 -7.84 -7.38
C LEU A 66 3.40 -6.94 -7.56
N TYR A 67 2.93 -6.35 -6.46
CA TYR A 67 1.77 -5.45 -6.45
C TYR A 67 2.21 -4.04 -6.08
N PHE A 68 1.76 -3.05 -6.84
CA PHE A 68 1.98 -1.64 -6.50
C PHE A 68 0.91 -0.74 -7.10
N GLY A 69 0.79 0.47 -6.56
CA GLY A 69 -0.15 1.48 -7.00
C GLY A 69 0.52 2.65 -7.72
N ASP A 70 -0.21 3.29 -8.62
CA ASP A 70 0.24 4.52 -9.28
C ASP A 70 -0.58 5.75 -8.86
N LYS A 71 -0.08 6.92 -9.24
CA LYS A 71 -0.75 8.20 -8.99
C LYS A 71 -2.08 8.36 -9.76
N ALA A 72 -2.28 7.58 -10.82
CA ALA A 72 -3.53 7.58 -11.56
C ALA A 72 -4.61 6.71 -10.92
N GLY A 73 -4.30 6.01 -9.81
CA GLY A 73 -5.21 5.13 -9.07
C GLY A 73 -5.33 3.73 -9.67
N LYS A 74 -4.31 3.26 -10.37
CA LYS A 74 -4.26 1.86 -10.78
C LYS A 74 -3.41 1.05 -9.81
N LEU A 75 -3.95 -0.09 -9.41
CA LEU A 75 -3.24 -1.17 -8.76
C LEU A 75 -2.82 -2.17 -9.83
N TYR A 76 -1.54 -2.52 -9.86
CA TYR A 76 -0.98 -3.47 -10.81
C TYR A 76 -0.54 -4.74 -10.09
N ALA A 77 -0.72 -5.89 -10.75
CA ALA A 77 -0.10 -7.16 -10.45
C ALA A 77 0.88 -7.51 -11.59
N LEU A 78 2.15 -7.64 -11.28
CA LEU A 78 3.22 -7.92 -12.23
C LEU A 78 3.86 -9.27 -11.94
N ASP A 79 4.27 -9.96 -13.01
CA ASP A 79 5.24 -11.04 -12.90
C ASP A 79 6.58 -10.46 -12.42
N ARG A 80 7.03 -10.86 -11.23
CA ARG A 80 8.25 -10.34 -10.60
C ARG A 80 9.51 -10.65 -11.42
N THR A 81 9.54 -11.77 -12.09
CA THR A 81 10.71 -12.23 -12.85
C THR A 81 10.80 -11.57 -14.22
N ARG A 82 9.65 -11.42 -14.89
CA ARG A 82 9.58 -10.95 -16.29
C ARG A 82 9.18 -9.47 -16.42
N GLY A 83 8.64 -8.86 -15.36
CA GLY A 83 8.10 -7.50 -15.41
C GLY A 83 6.79 -7.36 -16.21
N CYS A 84 6.16 -8.46 -16.60
CA CYS A 84 4.92 -8.44 -17.37
C CYS A 84 3.72 -8.11 -16.48
N VAL A 85 2.82 -7.24 -16.95
CA VAL A 85 1.55 -6.97 -16.28
C VAL A 85 0.65 -8.19 -16.40
N ARG A 86 0.28 -8.81 -15.29
CA ARG A 86 -0.68 -9.92 -15.21
C ARG A 86 -2.11 -9.41 -15.16
N ALA A 87 -2.34 -8.40 -14.32
CA ALA A 87 -3.64 -7.79 -14.11
C ALA A 87 -3.49 -6.36 -13.60
N HIS A 88 -4.56 -5.59 -13.69
CA HIS A 88 -4.67 -4.29 -13.03
C HIS A 88 -6.12 -4.03 -12.61
N ALA A 89 -6.28 -3.29 -11.52
CA ALA A 89 -7.56 -2.74 -11.08
C ALA A 89 -7.48 -1.21 -11.02
N LYS A 90 -8.64 -0.54 -10.99
CA LYS A 90 -8.73 0.92 -10.93
C LYS A 90 -9.51 1.33 -9.69
N VAL A 91 -8.94 2.24 -8.89
CA VAL A 91 -9.62 2.94 -7.81
C VAL A 91 -9.82 4.41 -8.16
N PHE A 92 -10.59 5.12 -7.34
CA PHE A 92 -11.03 6.48 -7.67
C PHE A 92 -9.89 7.50 -7.75
N SER A 93 -8.89 7.41 -6.87
CA SER A 93 -7.80 8.39 -6.78
C SER A 93 -6.43 7.71 -6.68
N GLY A 94 -5.35 8.50 -6.76
CA GLY A 94 -3.98 8.00 -6.75
C GLY A 94 -3.64 7.17 -5.50
N ILE A 95 -2.91 6.08 -5.69
CA ILE A 95 -2.43 5.21 -4.62
C ILE A 95 -1.02 5.68 -4.23
N ARG A 96 -0.87 6.19 -3.01
CA ARG A 96 0.42 6.67 -2.48
C ARG A 96 0.93 5.84 -1.31
N SER A 97 0.03 5.22 -0.55
CA SER A 97 0.38 4.31 0.54
C SER A 97 1.12 3.08 0.01
N ALA A 98 1.90 2.41 0.85
CA ALA A 98 2.38 1.06 0.54
C ALA A 98 1.20 0.11 0.35
N ILE A 99 1.42 -0.95 -0.43
CA ILE A 99 0.52 -2.08 -0.46
C ILE A 99 0.87 -2.97 0.73
N THR A 100 -0.07 -3.14 1.65
CA THR A 100 0.07 -4.00 2.83
C THR A 100 -0.64 -5.32 2.58
N VAL A 101 0.00 -6.43 2.88
CA VAL A 101 -0.63 -7.76 2.86
C VAL A 101 -1.15 -8.06 4.25
N ALA A 102 -2.46 -8.16 4.39
CA ALA A 102 -3.12 -8.66 5.59
C ALA A 102 -3.39 -10.16 5.41
N THR A 103 -2.85 -10.98 6.30
CA THR A 103 -3.19 -12.41 6.37
C THR A 103 -4.10 -12.59 7.58
N LEU A 104 -5.39 -12.74 7.30
CA LEU A 104 -6.43 -12.83 8.33
C LEU A 104 -6.33 -14.12 9.14
N SER A 105 -6.98 -14.17 10.29
CA SER A 105 -6.98 -15.32 11.19
C SER A 105 -7.54 -16.59 10.55
N ASP A 106 -8.42 -16.47 9.56
CA ASP A 106 -8.94 -17.59 8.75
C ASP A 106 -7.97 -18.04 7.64
N GLY A 107 -6.82 -17.39 7.48
CA GLY A 107 -5.81 -17.65 6.45
C GLY A 107 -6.04 -16.92 5.12
N LYS A 108 -7.13 -16.17 4.97
CA LYS A 108 -7.39 -15.35 3.78
C LYS A 108 -6.37 -14.21 3.69
N GLN A 109 -5.90 -13.92 2.48
CA GLN A 109 -5.01 -12.79 2.23
C GLN A 109 -5.75 -11.65 1.52
N LEU A 110 -5.45 -10.43 1.94
CA LEU A 110 -5.96 -9.21 1.33
C LEU A 110 -4.78 -8.27 1.04
N LEU A 111 -4.85 -7.57 -0.09
CA LEU A 111 -4.04 -6.40 -0.35
C LEU A 111 -4.76 -5.18 0.19
N VAL A 112 -4.14 -4.48 1.13
CA VAL A 112 -4.73 -3.29 1.75
C VAL A 112 -3.90 -2.06 1.42
N PHE A 113 -4.57 -1.02 0.97
CA PHE A 113 -3.96 0.27 0.64
C PHE A 113 -4.99 1.39 0.75
N ALA A 114 -4.53 2.62 0.68
CA ALA A 114 -5.42 3.79 0.65
C ALA A 114 -5.13 4.66 -0.57
N ASP A 115 -6.16 5.31 -1.07
CA ASP A 115 -6.05 6.34 -2.07
C ASP A 115 -5.80 7.74 -1.48
N SER A 116 -5.51 8.70 -2.34
CA SER A 116 -5.17 10.08 -1.95
C SER A 116 -6.35 10.89 -1.42
N VAL A 117 -7.59 10.38 -1.49
CA VAL A 117 -8.78 11.03 -0.95
C VAL A 117 -9.30 10.33 0.31
N ALA A 118 -8.43 9.59 0.97
CA ALA A 118 -8.66 8.90 2.24
C ALA A 118 -9.77 7.86 2.16
N THR A 119 -9.70 6.99 1.16
CA THR A 119 -10.47 5.74 1.10
C THR A 119 -9.51 4.56 1.21
N VAL A 120 -9.77 3.65 2.14
CA VAL A 120 -9.06 2.38 2.29
C VAL A 120 -9.75 1.32 1.45
N PHE A 121 -8.97 0.52 0.78
CA PHE A 121 -9.43 -0.62 -0.03
C PHE A 121 -8.80 -1.90 0.49
N ALA A 122 -9.58 -2.96 0.56
CA ALA A 122 -9.10 -4.33 0.66
C ALA A 122 -9.46 -5.06 -0.64
N VAL A 123 -8.48 -5.69 -1.22
CA VAL A 123 -8.56 -6.28 -2.56
C VAL A 123 -8.06 -7.72 -2.50
N ASP A 124 -8.75 -8.61 -3.22
CA ASP A 124 -8.30 -9.99 -3.39
C ASP A 124 -7.01 -10.01 -4.23
N PRO A 125 -5.90 -10.63 -3.75
CA PRO A 125 -4.64 -10.64 -4.49
C PRO A 125 -4.69 -11.44 -5.79
N GLN A 126 -5.64 -12.37 -5.96
CA GLN A 126 -5.74 -13.23 -7.14
C GLN A 126 -6.51 -12.57 -8.27
N THR A 127 -7.66 -11.96 -7.93
CA THR A 127 -8.59 -11.39 -8.93
C THR A 127 -8.43 -9.88 -9.06
N LEU A 128 -7.87 -9.20 -8.06
CA LEU A 128 -7.85 -7.75 -7.86
C LEU A 128 -9.25 -7.15 -7.68
N ASP A 129 -10.24 -7.96 -7.35
CA ASP A 129 -11.58 -7.47 -7.00
C ASP A 129 -11.57 -6.79 -5.63
N ILE A 130 -12.31 -5.70 -5.51
CA ILE A 130 -12.50 -5.02 -4.24
C ILE A 130 -13.40 -5.87 -3.35
N VAL A 131 -12.86 -6.36 -2.23
CA VAL A 131 -13.60 -7.10 -1.20
C VAL A 131 -14.43 -6.13 -0.37
N TRP A 132 -13.80 -5.03 0.05
CA TRP A 132 -14.47 -3.91 0.71
C TRP A 132 -13.69 -2.61 0.50
N GLN A 133 -14.38 -1.48 0.72
CA GLN A 133 -13.77 -0.15 0.75
C GLN A 133 -14.40 0.67 1.87
N GLN A 134 -13.59 1.51 2.54
CA GLN A 134 -14.01 2.33 3.67
C GLN A 134 -13.41 3.73 3.62
N PRO A 135 -14.25 4.78 3.56
CA PRO A 135 -13.79 6.16 3.77
C PRO A 135 -13.26 6.36 5.21
N VAL A 136 -12.07 6.96 5.32
CA VAL A 136 -11.38 7.17 6.61
C VAL A 136 -11.09 8.66 6.85
N ARG A 137 -11.97 9.53 6.40
CA ARG A 137 -11.83 10.97 6.61
C ARG A 137 -12.15 11.34 8.06
N LEU A 138 -11.28 12.17 8.64
CA LEU A 138 -11.53 12.90 9.89
C LEU A 138 -12.07 14.31 9.59
N PHE A 139 -11.62 14.90 8.47
CA PHE A 139 -12.00 16.23 7.96
C PHE A 139 -12.15 16.19 6.45
N GLU A 140 -12.68 17.23 5.87
CA GLU A 140 -12.84 17.38 4.43
C GLU A 140 -11.48 17.28 3.68
N THR A 141 -10.43 17.85 4.28
CA THR A 141 -9.06 17.87 3.75
C THR A 141 -8.25 16.63 4.06
N SER A 142 -8.85 15.60 4.63
CA SER A 142 -8.15 14.35 4.99
C SER A 142 -7.57 13.65 3.79
N VAL A 143 -6.34 13.18 3.93
CA VAL A 143 -5.60 12.37 2.96
C VAL A 143 -4.89 11.22 3.67
N VAL A 144 -4.66 10.13 2.97
CA VAL A 144 -3.78 9.06 3.44
C VAL A 144 -2.54 9.01 2.56
N THR A 145 -1.42 9.42 3.12
CA THR A 145 -0.11 9.39 2.47
C THR A 145 0.87 8.45 3.15
N GLY A 146 0.58 8.08 4.39
CA GLY A 146 1.30 7.06 5.15
C GLY A 146 0.82 5.65 4.80
N SER A 147 1.57 4.67 5.27
CA SER A 147 1.27 3.26 5.01
C SER A 147 0.43 2.67 6.13
N ILE A 148 -0.52 1.82 5.76
CA ILE A 148 -1.40 1.12 6.70
C ILE A 148 -0.60 0.01 7.37
N SER A 149 -0.72 -0.11 8.69
CA SER A 149 -0.19 -1.25 9.45
C SER A 149 -1.29 -2.26 9.71
N TYR A 150 -0.95 -3.54 9.60
CA TYR A 150 -1.84 -4.65 9.92
C TYR A 150 -1.31 -5.42 11.14
N TYR A 151 -2.18 -5.70 12.07
CA TYR A 151 -1.90 -6.57 13.22
C TYR A 151 -3.20 -7.12 13.82
N ASP A 152 -3.26 -8.42 14.05
CA ASP A 152 -4.35 -9.10 14.76
C ASP A 152 -5.75 -8.73 14.21
N ASP A 153 -5.95 -8.99 12.92
CA ASP A 153 -7.15 -8.68 12.13
C ASP A 153 -7.61 -7.20 12.21
N ARG A 154 -6.69 -6.30 12.56
CA ARG A 154 -6.91 -4.85 12.59
C ARG A 154 -5.98 -4.12 11.66
N LEU A 155 -6.51 -3.06 11.08
CA LEU A 155 -5.76 -2.12 10.26
C LEU A 155 -5.64 -0.79 10.99
N PHE A 156 -4.44 -0.24 11.05
CA PHE A 156 -4.18 1.07 11.63
C PHE A 156 -3.81 2.03 10.51
N VAL A 157 -4.71 2.98 10.25
CA VAL A 157 -4.64 3.90 9.12
C VAL A 157 -4.21 5.28 9.61
N PRO A 158 -2.99 5.74 9.26
CA PRO A 158 -2.57 7.10 9.57
C PRO A 158 -3.27 8.08 8.63
N VAL A 159 -4.09 8.97 9.17
CA VAL A 159 -4.78 10.01 8.42
C VAL A 159 -4.05 11.33 8.60
N SER A 160 -3.77 12.01 7.51
CA SER A 160 -3.14 13.32 7.46
C SER A 160 -4.10 14.35 6.85
N SER A 161 -3.71 15.62 6.84
CA SER A 161 -4.48 16.69 6.22
C SER A 161 -3.70 17.33 5.07
N PHE A 162 -4.37 17.58 3.96
CA PHE A 162 -3.84 18.35 2.85
C PHE A 162 -3.84 19.86 3.14
N GLU A 163 -4.42 20.30 4.26
CA GLU A 163 -4.43 21.70 4.69
C GLU A 163 -3.01 22.27 4.86
N VAL A 164 -2.02 21.40 5.13
CA VAL A 164 -0.60 21.79 5.17
C VAL A 164 -0.12 22.48 3.89
N ALA A 165 -0.68 22.15 2.74
CA ALA A 165 -0.35 22.79 1.47
C ALA A 165 -1.01 24.18 1.37
N ALA A 166 -2.23 24.33 1.87
CA ALA A 166 -2.94 25.61 1.92
C ALA A 166 -2.31 26.58 2.93
N ALA A 167 -1.79 26.06 4.05
CA ALA A 167 -1.14 26.85 5.11
C ALA A 167 0.15 27.57 4.65
N GLY A 168 0.70 27.22 3.49
CA GLY A 168 1.77 27.98 2.84
C GLY A 168 1.31 29.32 2.23
N SER A 169 0.00 29.57 2.11
CA SER A 169 -0.56 30.83 1.62
C SER A 169 -0.75 31.83 2.76
N PRO A 170 -0.28 33.10 2.63
CA PRO A 170 -0.49 34.12 3.64
C PRO A 170 -1.97 34.43 3.93
N SER A 171 -2.87 34.11 3.02
CA SER A 171 -4.32 34.33 3.17
C SER A 171 -5.05 33.18 3.86
N HIS A 172 -4.37 32.07 4.09
CA HIS A 172 -5.00 30.92 4.74
C HIS A 172 -4.99 31.05 6.27
N ILE A 173 -6.17 30.97 6.87
CA ILE A 173 -6.30 30.93 8.32
C ILE A 173 -6.12 29.46 8.76
N CYS A 174 -4.94 29.13 9.22
CA CYS A 174 -4.60 27.79 9.71
C CYS A 174 -5.06 27.60 11.17
N CYS A 175 -5.45 26.42 11.65
CA CYS A 175 -5.72 25.22 10.90
C CYS A 175 -7.06 24.66 11.37
N LYS A 176 -7.86 24.15 10.44
CA LYS A 176 -9.18 23.57 10.73
C LYS A 176 -9.17 22.07 10.82
N SER A 177 -8.01 21.46 10.53
CA SER A 177 -7.85 20.02 10.47
C SER A 177 -6.52 19.60 11.12
N HIS A 178 -6.48 18.38 11.56
CA HIS A 178 -5.31 17.74 12.14
C HIS A 178 -5.19 16.29 11.68
N GLY A 179 -4.09 15.65 12.01
CA GLY A 179 -3.89 14.23 11.76
C GLY A 179 -4.53 13.34 12.82
N GLY A 180 -4.55 12.05 12.55
CA GLY A 180 -5.04 11.05 13.47
C GLY A 180 -4.79 9.63 12.98
N VAL A 181 -5.30 8.68 13.72
CA VAL A 181 -5.27 7.26 13.38
C VAL A 181 -6.68 6.70 13.46
N ILE A 182 -7.06 5.91 12.46
CA ILE A 182 -8.32 5.17 12.45
C ILE A 182 -7.98 3.68 12.47
N ALA A 183 -8.60 2.93 13.38
CA ALA A 183 -8.54 1.48 13.35
C ALA A 183 -9.78 0.91 12.64
N LEU A 184 -9.52 -0.03 11.74
CA LEU A 184 -10.57 -0.77 11.02
C LEU A 184 -10.43 -2.27 11.31
N ASP A 185 -11.55 -2.98 11.28
CA ASP A 185 -11.59 -4.43 11.16
C ASP A 185 -11.10 -4.82 9.76
N ALA A 186 -10.09 -5.69 9.68
CA ALA A 186 -9.50 -6.08 8.40
C ALA A 186 -10.43 -6.97 7.57
N ASN A 187 -11.41 -7.65 8.19
CA ASN A 187 -12.31 -8.55 7.49
C ASN A 187 -13.37 -7.82 6.66
N ASN A 188 -13.90 -6.69 7.17
CA ASN A 188 -15.06 -6.01 6.60
C ASN A 188 -14.90 -4.50 6.43
N GLY A 189 -13.78 -3.92 6.93
CA GLY A 189 -13.52 -2.48 6.86
C GLY A 189 -14.29 -1.64 7.88
N GLU A 190 -14.99 -2.26 8.85
CA GLU A 190 -15.72 -1.54 9.88
C GLU A 190 -14.76 -0.71 10.75
N ARG A 191 -15.16 0.55 11.04
CA ARG A 191 -14.38 1.42 11.91
C ARG A 191 -14.55 0.99 13.36
N LEU A 192 -13.43 0.57 13.98
CA LEU A 192 -13.41 0.15 15.39
C LEU A 192 -13.25 1.33 16.33
N TRP A 193 -12.33 2.25 16.02
CA TRP A 193 -12.10 3.49 16.77
C TRP A 193 -11.34 4.50 15.92
N GLN A 194 -11.31 5.73 16.39
CA GLN A 194 -10.45 6.81 15.85
C GLN A 194 -9.77 7.56 16.99
N TRP A 195 -8.58 8.05 16.70
CA TRP A 195 -7.80 8.90 17.57
C TRP A 195 -7.35 10.15 16.82
N HIS A 196 -7.42 11.29 17.50
CA HIS A 196 -7.02 12.58 16.97
C HIS A 196 -5.67 12.99 17.58
N ALA A 197 -4.77 13.56 16.77
CA ALA A 197 -3.43 13.94 17.20
C ALA A 197 -3.43 15.19 18.11
N THR A 198 -4.50 15.97 18.04
CA THR A 198 -4.72 17.15 18.89
C THR A 198 -6.17 17.16 19.37
N ASP A 199 -6.42 17.75 20.52
CA ASP A 199 -7.75 18.01 21.06
C ASP A 199 -8.45 19.14 20.31
#